data_6d491bc641e200682cff755457d2ac61
#
_entry.id   6d491bc641e200682cff755457d2ac61
#
_cell.length_a   1.000
_cell.length_b   1.000
_cell.length_c   1.000
_cell.angle_alpha   90.00
_cell.angle_beta   90.00
_cell.angle_gamma   90.00
#
_symmetry.space_group_name_H-M   'P 1'
#
loop_
_entity.id
_entity.type
_entity.pdbx_description
1 polymer ?
#
loop_
_entity_poly.entity_id
_entity_poly.type
_entity_poly.pdbx_seq_one_letter_code
_entity_poly.pdbx_strand_id
1 'polypeptide(L)'
;MSVNPELRTLDIDIPSQPQSLVQLSLLLADEEINLQACAALIENDMALASAVMKAVNSSLYGLKGRVQSVQQAVTYLGMREVAAITFEMGLRAAFPPAAELEPLWQRAARRGLLMGRLGARLSLDAWAAHSAGLFEECGKAVLFRHAAEHYKAMLRAAGSDAELLTLEHAGFGVSHDALGAAGARRAGGRH
;
A
#
# COMPACT_ATOMS: atom_id res chain seq x y z
N MET A 1 26.28 6.83 16.91
CA MET A 1 25.03 7.60 17.11
C MET A 1 24.38 7.07 18.37
N SER A 2 24.15 7.90 19.40
CA SER A 2 23.39 7.48 20.57
C SER A 2 21.92 7.36 20.17
N VAL A 3 21.38 6.18 20.34
CA VAL A 3 19.96 5.88 20.11
C VAL A 3 19.15 6.62 21.16
N ASN A 4 18.16 7.42 20.73
CA ASN A 4 17.26 8.07 21.69
C ASN A 4 16.34 7.00 22.32
N PRO A 5 16.45 6.72 23.64
CA PRO A 5 15.65 5.70 24.30
C PRO A 5 14.14 5.96 24.23
N GLU A 6 13.74 7.22 24.08
CA GLU A 6 12.33 7.63 23.98
C GLU A 6 11.65 7.08 22.73
N LEU A 7 12.39 6.84 21.62
CA LEU A 7 11.84 6.29 20.39
C LEU A 7 11.41 4.82 20.52
N ARG A 8 11.97 4.08 21.47
CA ARG A 8 11.63 2.68 21.75
C ARG A 8 10.38 2.50 22.62
N THR A 9 10.03 3.52 23.38
CA THR A 9 8.89 3.47 24.33
C THR A 9 7.60 3.99 23.71
N LEU A 10 7.66 4.58 22.50
CA LEU A 10 6.49 5.09 21.81
C LEU A 10 5.68 3.94 21.22
N ASP A 11 4.37 3.99 21.43
CA ASP A 11 3.43 3.08 20.79
C ASP A 11 3.34 3.42 19.29
N ILE A 12 3.88 2.54 18.45
CA ILE A 12 3.88 2.76 16.99
C ILE A 12 2.49 2.44 16.46
N ASP A 13 1.70 3.48 16.21
CA ASP A 13 0.35 3.37 15.66
C ASP A 13 0.40 3.00 14.16
N ILE A 14 -0.13 1.81 13.83
CA ILE A 14 -0.39 1.42 12.45
C ILE A 14 -1.78 1.96 12.07
N PRO A 15 -1.89 2.87 11.07
CA PRO A 15 -3.16 3.47 10.71
C PRO A 15 -4.23 2.42 10.45
N SER A 16 -5.45 2.68 10.92
CA SER A 16 -6.61 1.88 10.56
C SER A 16 -6.89 2.04 9.07
N GLN A 17 -7.31 0.96 8.42
CA GLN A 17 -7.72 1.02 7.03
C GLN A 17 -9.00 1.84 6.88
N PRO A 18 -9.12 2.68 5.83
CA PRO A 18 -10.39 3.31 5.48
C PRO A 18 -11.51 2.27 5.33
N GLN A 19 -12.71 2.59 5.79
CA GLN A 19 -13.85 1.67 5.75
C GLN A 19 -14.18 1.18 4.33
N SER A 20 -14.02 2.03 3.32
CA SER A 20 -14.16 1.68 1.91
C SER A 20 -13.22 0.55 1.46
N LEU A 21 -11.99 0.52 1.97
CA LEU A 21 -11.04 -0.55 1.64
C LEU A 21 -11.41 -1.88 2.31
N VAL A 22 -11.91 -1.84 3.54
CA VAL A 22 -12.38 -3.05 4.23
C VAL A 22 -13.57 -3.65 3.47
N GLN A 23 -14.54 -2.82 3.08
CA GLN A 23 -15.69 -3.26 2.28
C GLN A 23 -15.28 -3.80 0.92
N LEU A 24 -14.32 -3.14 0.23
CA LEU A 24 -13.81 -3.61 -1.05
C LEU A 24 -13.13 -4.99 -0.91
N SER A 25 -12.34 -5.19 0.13
CA SER A 25 -11.70 -6.48 0.40
C SER A 25 -12.71 -7.60 0.64
N LEU A 26 -13.81 -7.32 1.33
CA LEU A 26 -14.91 -8.28 1.55
C LEU A 26 -15.61 -8.64 0.24
N LEU A 27 -15.92 -7.64 -0.62
CA LEU A 27 -16.52 -7.88 -1.93
C LEU A 27 -15.63 -8.69 -2.88
N LEU A 28 -14.32 -8.54 -2.78
CA LEU A 28 -13.34 -9.27 -3.59
C LEU A 28 -13.07 -10.69 -3.09
N ALA A 29 -13.36 -10.97 -1.82
CA ALA A 29 -13.23 -12.29 -1.22
C ALA A 29 -14.44 -13.20 -1.56
N ASP A 30 -15.52 -12.66 -2.10
CA ASP A 30 -16.68 -13.43 -2.54
C ASP A 30 -16.33 -14.26 -3.79
N GLU A 31 -16.80 -15.50 -3.86
CA GLU A 31 -16.62 -16.38 -5.03
C GLU A 31 -17.25 -15.80 -6.29
N GLU A 32 -18.39 -15.11 -6.14
CA GLU A 32 -19.06 -14.37 -7.20
C GLU A 32 -18.83 -12.86 -7.05
N ILE A 33 -17.72 -12.35 -7.59
CA ILE A 33 -17.38 -10.93 -7.51
C ILE A 33 -18.42 -10.07 -8.20
N ASN A 34 -19.14 -9.26 -7.43
CA ASN A 34 -20.06 -8.27 -7.99
C ASN A 34 -19.31 -7.02 -8.46
N LEU A 35 -18.96 -6.99 -9.75
CA LEU A 35 -18.20 -5.90 -10.38
C LEU A 35 -18.87 -4.53 -10.23
N GLN A 36 -20.21 -4.49 -10.30
CA GLN A 36 -20.96 -3.24 -10.17
C GLN A 36 -20.92 -2.71 -8.74
N ALA A 37 -21.07 -3.58 -7.73
CA ALA A 37 -20.96 -3.19 -6.33
C ALA A 37 -19.54 -2.67 -6.00
N CYS A 38 -18.51 -3.31 -6.52
CA CYS A 38 -17.12 -2.84 -6.34
C CYS A 38 -16.90 -1.48 -7.00
N ALA A 39 -17.36 -1.27 -8.23
CA ALA A 39 -17.22 0.01 -8.92
C ALA A 39 -18.00 1.11 -8.20
N ALA A 40 -19.24 0.85 -7.79
CA ALA A 40 -20.06 1.80 -7.03
C ALA A 40 -19.44 2.18 -5.70
N LEU A 41 -18.82 1.23 -4.99
CA LEU A 41 -18.12 1.49 -3.74
C LEU A 41 -16.96 2.49 -3.94
N ILE A 42 -16.20 2.32 -5.01
CA ILE A 42 -15.10 3.24 -5.35
C ILE A 42 -15.64 4.61 -5.76
N GLU A 43 -16.69 4.66 -6.57
CA GLU A 43 -17.30 5.89 -7.09
C GLU A 43 -17.99 6.72 -5.98
N ASN A 44 -18.51 6.08 -4.95
CA ASN A 44 -19.13 6.77 -3.80
C ASN A 44 -18.13 7.53 -2.93
N ASP A 45 -16.84 7.18 -2.98
CA ASP A 45 -15.76 7.93 -2.34
C ASP A 45 -15.04 8.79 -3.39
N MET A 46 -15.44 10.07 -3.48
CA MET A 46 -14.93 11.00 -4.50
C MET A 46 -13.40 11.17 -4.44
N ALA A 47 -12.82 11.18 -3.25
CA ALA A 47 -11.37 11.31 -3.08
C ALA A 47 -10.66 10.05 -3.60
N LEU A 48 -11.19 8.87 -3.27
CA LEU A 48 -10.68 7.59 -3.72
C LEU A 48 -10.84 7.42 -5.23
N ALA A 49 -12.03 7.71 -5.78
CA ALA A 49 -12.29 7.68 -7.22
C ALA A 49 -11.31 8.57 -8.00
N SER A 50 -11.12 9.81 -7.54
CA SER A 50 -10.18 10.76 -8.16
C SER A 50 -8.74 10.24 -8.11
N ALA A 51 -8.30 9.67 -6.99
CA ALA A 51 -6.96 9.10 -6.83
C ALA A 51 -6.77 7.87 -7.74
N VAL A 52 -7.75 6.98 -7.81
CA VAL A 52 -7.76 5.81 -8.71
C VAL A 52 -7.69 6.25 -10.16
N MET A 53 -8.51 7.23 -10.57
CA MET A 53 -8.51 7.73 -11.95
C MET A 53 -7.18 8.35 -12.34
N LYS A 54 -6.54 9.08 -11.43
CA LYS A 54 -5.20 9.63 -11.63
C LYS A 54 -4.14 8.52 -11.79
N ALA A 55 -4.22 7.49 -10.96
CA ALA A 55 -3.30 6.34 -11.03
C ALA A 55 -3.47 5.57 -12.34
N VAL A 56 -4.70 5.23 -12.72
CA VAL A 56 -5.03 4.49 -13.95
C VAL A 56 -4.55 5.23 -15.21
N ASN A 57 -4.67 6.55 -15.23
CA ASN A 57 -4.22 7.38 -16.36
C ASN A 57 -2.72 7.71 -16.30
N SER A 58 -1.98 7.22 -15.31
CA SER A 58 -0.53 7.40 -15.23
C SER A 58 0.21 6.60 -16.31
N SER A 59 1.48 6.92 -16.51
CA SER A 59 2.34 6.20 -17.47
C SER A 59 2.54 4.72 -17.14
N LEU A 60 2.30 4.31 -15.89
CA LEU A 60 2.44 2.93 -15.43
C LEU A 60 1.46 1.99 -16.14
N TYR A 61 0.24 2.46 -16.42
CA TYR A 61 -0.81 1.67 -17.08
C TYR A 61 -0.93 1.95 -18.59
N GLY A 62 -0.27 2.97 -19.09
CA GLY A 62 -0.24 3.30 -20.53
C GLY A 62 -1.55 3.85 -21.10
N LEU A 63 -2.56 4.10 -20.28
CA LEU A 63 -3.90 4.51 -20.72
C LEU A 63 -4.04 6.02 -20.95
N LYS A 64 -3.11 6.83 -20.48
CA LYS A 64 -2.90 8.28 -20.73
C LYS A 64 -4.18 9.08 -21.04
N GLY A 65 -5.03 9.29 -20.02
CA GLY A 65 -6.23 10.13 -20.14
C GLY A 65 -7.39 9.53 -20.94
N ARG A 66 -7.32 8.26 -21.33
CA ARG A 66 -8.39 7.54 -22.04
C ARG A 66 -9.52 7.08 -21.13
N VAL A 67 -9.25 6.99 -19.82
CA VAL A 67 -10.20 6.49 -18.83
C VAL A 67 -10.83 7.66 -18.11
N GLN A 68 -12.16 7.76 -18.15
CA GLN A 68 -12.94 8.85 -17.60
C GLN A 68 -13.86 8.43 -16.44
N SER A 69 -14.00 7.11 -16.18
CA SER A 69 -14.80 6.56 -15.10
C SER A 69 -14.17 5.29 -14.53
N VAL A 70 -14.53 4.93 -13.30
CA VAL A 70 -14.12 3.67 -12.68
C VAL A 70 -14.63 2.48 -13.50
N GLN A 71 -15.84 2.58 -14.04
CA GLN A 71 -16.41 1.56 -14.92
C GLN A 71 -15.55 1.32 -16.16
N GLN A 72 -15.04 2.39 -16.81
CA GLN A 72 -14.11 2.26 -17.93
C GLN A 72 -12.78 1.65 -17.47
N ALA A 73 -12.26 2.02 -16.30
CA ALA A 73 -11.06 1.43 -15.74
C ALA A 73 -11.23 -0.09 -15.58
N VAL A 74 -12.36 -0.54 -15.05
CA VAL A 74 -12.71 -1.96 -14.91
C VAL A 74 -12.76 -2.66 -16.28
N THR A 75 -13.30 -2.00 -17.29
CA THR A 75 -13.38 -2.56 -18.66
C THR A 75 -11.98 -2.75 -19.28
N TYR A 76 -11.08 -1.80 -19.07
CA TYR A 76 -9.73 -1.85 -19.68
C TYR A 76 -8.73 -2.69 -18.88
N LEU A 77 -8.77 -2.62 -17.55
CA LEU A 77 -7.78 -3.26 -16.67
C LEU A 77 -8.30 -4.53 -16.00
N GLY A 78 -9.63 -4.69 -15.93
CA GLY A 78 -10.27 -5.69 -15.11
C GLY A 78 -10.44 -5.25 -13.66
N MET A 79 -11.41 -5.84 -12.97
CA MET A 79 -11.78 -5.44 -11.60
C MET A 79 -10.65 -5.66 -10.59
N ARG A 80 -9.92 -6.76 -10.70
CA ARG A 80 -8.81 -7.06 -9.78
C ARG A 80 -7.71 -6.01 -9.81
N GLU A 81 -7.36 -5.52 -11.00
CA GLU A 81 -6.35 -4.48 -11.15
C GLU A 81 -6.84 -3.13 -10.59
N VAL A 82 -8.11 -2.77 -10.88
CA VAL A 82 -8.72 -1.55 -10.34
C VAL A 82 -8.82 -1.62 -8.82
N ALA A 83 -9.19 -2.75 -8.27
CA ALA A 83 -9.22 -2.98 -6.82
C ALA A 83 -7.83 -2.86 -6.19
N ALA A 84 -6.80 -3.41 -6.84
CA ALA A 84 -5.42 -3.29 -6.39
C ALA A 84 -4.95 -1.83 -6.34
N ILE A 85 -5.26 -1.05 -7.38
CA ILE A 85 -4.98 0.39 -7.43
C ILE A 85 -5.75 1.13 -6.32
N THR A 86 -7.02 0.79 -6.14
CA THR A 86 -7.88 1.40 -5.12
C THR A 86 -7.32 1.16 -3.73
N PHE A 87 -6.88 -0.08 -3.47
CA PHE A 87 -6.30 -0.46 -2.19
C PHE A 87 -4.99 0.30 -1.91
N GLU A 88 -4.12 0.39 -2.92
CA GLU A 88 -2.89 1.19 -2.84
C GLU A 88 -3.18 2.66 -2.52
N MET A 89 -4.10 3.28 -3.26
CA MET A 89 -4.44 4.69 -3.07
C MET A 89 -5.05 4.96 -1.70
N GLY A 90 -5.93 4.09 -1.23
CA GLY A 90 -6.52 4.18 0.10
C GLY A 90 -5.50 3.96 1.21
N LEU A 91 -4.58 3.02 1.05
CA LEU A 91 -3.49 2.82 2.00
C LEU A 91 -2.60 4.06 2.06
N ARG A 92 -2.21 4.60 0.91
CA ARG A 92 -1.41 5.82 0.81
C ARG A 92 -2.08 7.02 1.50
N ALA A 93 -3.40 7.16 1.36
CA ALA A 93 -4.17 8.24 1.97
C ALA A 93 -4.19 8.19 3.52
N ALA A 94 -3.90 7.04 4.13
CA ALA A 94 -3.77 6.90 5.57
C ALA A 94 -2.46 7.51 6.14
N PHE A 95 -1.53 7.92 5.27
CA PHE A 95 -0.25 8.51 5.65
C PHE A 95 -0.15 9.97 5.24
N PRO A 96 0.64 10.80 5.97
CA PRO A 96 0.83 12.19 5.60
C PRO A 96 1.52 12.29 4.22
N PRO A 97 1.12 13.26 3.38
CA PRO A 97 1.81 13.51 2.12
C PRO A 97 3.24 14.01 2.41
N ALA A 98 4.23 13.28 1.87
CA ALA A 98 5.63 13.63 2.00
C ALA A 98 6.39 13.24 0.74
N ALA A 99 7.23 14.13 0.25
CA ALA A 99 8.02 13.89 -0.95
C ALA A 99 8.98 12.70 -0.78
N GLU A 100 9.47 12.49 0.45
CA GLU A 100 10.35 11.38 0.80
C GLU A 100 9.67 10.02 0.69
N LEU A 101 8.35 9.96 0.84
CA LEU A 101 7.56 8.72 0.70
C LEU A 101 7.17 8.42 -0.75
N GLU A 102 7.28 9.38 -1.67
CA GLU A 102 6.87 9.18 -3.07
C GLU A 102 7.62 8.04 -3.78
N PRO A 103 8.97 7.92 -3.67
CA PRO A 103 9.68 6.77 -4.24
C PRO A 103 9.28 5.44 -3.62
N LEU A 104 8.92 5.43 -2.33
CA LEU A 104 8.43 4.25 -1.62
C LEU A 104 7.11 3.77 -2.23
N TRP A 105 6.13 4.67 -2.38
CA TRP A 105 4.83 4.34 -2.95
C TRP A 105 4.94 3.82 -4.39
N GLN A 106 5.82 4.42 -5.20
CA GLN A 106 6.07 3.96 -6.57
C GLN A 106 6.66 2.54 -6.60
N ARG A 107 7.58 2.20 -5.69
CA ARG A 107 8.14 0.84 -5.58
C ARG A 107 7.10 -0.14 -5.08
N ALA A 108 6.35 0.21 -4.04
CA ALA A 108 5.30 -0.62 -3.47
C ALA A 108 4.23 -0.96 -4.52
N ALA A 109 3.76 0.02 -5.30
CA ALA A 109 2.82 -0.18 -6.39
C ALA A 109 3.33 -1.18 -7.42
N ARG A 110 4.54 -0.95 -7.94
CA ARG A 110 5.16 -1.83 -8.95
C ARG A 110 5.35 -3.25 -8.43
N ARG A 111 5.76 -3.39 -7.17
CA ARG A 111 5.99 -4.68 -6.52
C ARG A 111 4.67 -5.42 -6.30
N GLY A 112 3.65 -4.73 -5.81
CA GLY A 112 2.30 -5.28 -5.66
C GLY A 112 1.75 -5.82 -6.98
N LEU A 113 1.80 -5.01 -8.05
CA LEU A 113 1.37 -5.43 -9.38
C LEU A 113 2.14 -6.65 -9.90
N LEU A 114 3.47 -6.66 -9.76
CA LEU A 114 4.31 -7.77 -10.19
C LEU A 114 3.97 -9.04 -9.42
N MET A 115 3.90 -8.96 -8.10
CA MET A 115 3.57 -10.08 -7.23
C MET A 115 2.17 -10.64 -7.51
N GLY A 116 1.17 -9.79 -7.71
CA GLY A 116 -0.18 -10.21 -8.09
C GLY A 116 -0.22 -10.96 -9.42
N ARG A 117 0.49 -10.46 -10.44
CA ARG A 117 0.58 -11.13 -11.75
C ARG A 117 1.34 -12.46 -11.69
N LEU A 118 2.41 -12.52 -10.90
CA LEU A 118 3.14 -13.77 -10.66
C LEU A 118 2.27 -14.77 -9.88
N GLY A 119 1.57 -14.34 -8.84
CA GLY A 119 0.63 -15.16 -8.10
C GLY A 119 -0.41 -15.81 -9.00
N ALA A 120 -1.05 -15.01 -9.86
CA ALA A 120 -2.03 -15.51 -10.82
C ALA A 120 -1.43 -16.55 -11.79
N ARG A 121 -0.21 -16.34 -12.29
CA ARG A 121 0.47 -17.29 -13.20
C ARG A 121 0.88 -18.58 -12.52
N LEU A 122 1.19 -18.51 -11.23
CA LEU A 122 1.62 -19.68 -10.42
C LEU A 122 0.44 -20.38 -9.75
N SER A 123 -0.82 -19.99 -10.06
CA SER A 123 -2.03 -20.50 -9.44
C SER A 123 -2.06 -20.32 -7.91
N LEU A 124 -1.43 -19.25 -7.44
CA LEU A 124 -1.49 -18.80 -6.05
C LEU A 124 -2.56 -17.71 -5.90
N ASP A 125 -2.91 -17.37 -4.67
CA ASP A 125 -3.78 -16.23 -4.41
C ASP A 125 -3.12 -14.92 -4.88
N ALA A 126 -3.60 -14.42 -6.02
CA ALA A 126 -3.08 -13.21 -6.65
C ALA A 126 -3.31 -11.97 -5.80
N TRP A 127 -4.43 -11.93 -5.02
CA TRP A 127 -4.74 -10.81 -4.13
C TRP A 127 -3.81 -10.79 -2.91
N ALA A 128 -3.62 -11.94 -2.28
CA ALA A 128 -2.67 -12.07 -1.17
C ALA A 128 -1.23 -11.73 -1.61
N ALA A 129 -0.82 -12.21 -2.81
CA ALA A 129 0.49 -11.89 -3.38
C ALA A 129 0.65 -10.38 -3.67
N HIS A 130 -0.37 -9.73 -4.27
CA HIS A 130 -0.38 -8.28 -4.48
C HIS A 130 -0.26 -7.52 -3.17
N SER A 131 -1.08 -7.87 -2.18
CA SER A 131 -1.08 -7.23 -0.86
C SER A 131 0.28 -7.39 -0.17
N ALA A 132 0.88 -8.59 -0.21
CA ALA A 132 2.21 -8.81 0.34
C ALA A 132 3.27 -7.90 -0.30
N GLY A 133 3.28 -7.78 -1.63
CA GLY A 133 4.20 -6.91 -2.35
C GLY A 133 3.97 -5.41 -2.07
N LEU A 134 2.71 -5.00 -1.87
CA LEU A 134 2.37 -3.63 -1.51
C LEU A 134 2.80 -3.29 -0.07
N PHE A 135 2.55 -4.18 0.87
CA PHE A 135 2.82 -3.93 2.29
C PHE A 135 4.29 -4.09 2.69
N GLU A 136 5.11 -4.76 1.90
CA GLU A 136 6.50 -5.06 2.25
C GLU A 136 7.27 -3.80 2.72
N GLU A 137 7.16 -2.70 1.98
CA GLU A 137 7.84 -1.45 2.33
C GLU A 137 6.96 -0.47 3.13
N CYS A 138 5.67 -0.75 3.33
CA CYS A 138 4.76 0.20 4.00
C CYS A 138 5.17 0.50 5.45
N GLY A 139 5.90 -0.39 6.10
CA GLY A 139 6.49 -0.14 7.41
C GLY A 139 7.39 1.09 7.44
N LYS A 140 8.04 1.43 6.31
CA LYS A 140 8.82 2.68 6.16
C LYS A 140 7.94 3.92 6.33
N ALA A 141 6.72 3.89 5.79
CA ALA A 141 5.76 4.98 5.95
C ALA A 141 5.24 5.08 7.40
N VAL A 142 5.08 3.93 8.09
CA VAL A 142 4.72 3.89 9.51
C VAL A 142 5.81 4.54 10.35
N LEU A 143 7.07 4.16 10.18
CA LEU A 143 8.21 4.76 10.90
C LEU A 143 8.38 6.24 10.57
N PHE A 144 8.18 6.63 9.31
CA PHE A 144 8.20 8.02 8.90
C PHE A 144 7.10 8.84 9.60
N ARG A 145 5.87 8.33 9.64
CA ARG A 145 4.75 8.99 10.34
C ARG A 145 5.05 9.14 11.83
N HIS A 146 5.65 8.13 12.43
CA HIS A 146 5.96 8.09 13.86
C HIS A 146 7.04 9.10 14.26
N ALA A 147 8.14 9.19 13.49
CA ALA A 147 9.29 10.04 13.80
C ALA A 147 9.99 10.55 12.53
N ALA A 148 9.32 11.43 11.77
CA ALA A 148 9.75 11.88 10.45
C ALA A 148 11.21 12.33 10.38
N GLU A 149 11.64 13.23 11.28
CA GLU A 149 12.99 13.80 11.21
C GLU A 149 14.08 12.76 11.52
N HIS A 150 13.84 11.88 12.48
CA HIS A 150 14.77 10.79 12.79
C HIS A 150 14.84 9.78 11.64
N TYR A 151 13.68 9.43 11.07
CA TYR A 151 13.62 8.46 9.98
C TYR A 151 14.23 9.00 8.69
N LYS A 152 14.07 10.29 8.37
CA LYS A 152 14.78 10.97 7.28
C LYS A 152 16.30 10.86 7.44
N ALA A 153 16.81 11.06 8.66
CA ALA A 153 18.24 10.92 8.93
C ALA A 153 18.72 9.47 8.70
N MET A 154 17.95 8.46 9.13
CA MET A 154 18.24 7.05 8.87
C MET A 154 18.26 6.72 7.38
N LEU A 155 17.23 7.17 6.63
CA LEU A 155 17.16 6.98 5.18
C LEU A 155 18.35 7.59 4.42
N ARG A 156 18.90 8.73 4.90
CA ARG A 156 20.08 9.36 4.31
C ARG A 156 21.37 8.67 4.69
N ALA A 157 21.43 8.10 5.89
CA ALA A 157 22.64 7.45 6.41
C ALA A 157 22.83 6.03 5.87
N ALA A 158 21.73 5.34 5.55
CA ALA A 158 21.76 3.97 5.06
C ALA A 158 22.23 3.93 3.60
N GLY A 159 23.29 3.20 3.33
CA GLY A 159 23.78 2.91 1.97
C GLY A 159 23.13 1.66 1.35
N SER A 160 22.37 0.89 2.15
CA SER A 160 21.66 -0.32 1.72
C SER A 160 20.43 -0.57 2.59
N ASP A 161 19.49 -1.42 2.10
CA ASP A 161 18.34 -1.84 2.90
C ASP A 161 18.75 -2.61 4.17
N ALA A 162 19.81 -3.41 4.11
CA ALA A 162 20.33 -4.13 5.28
C ALA A 162 20.87 -3.18 6.38
N GLU A 163 21.54 -2.10 5.97
CA GLU A 163 21.96 -1.05 6.91
C GLU A 163 20.77 -0.30 7.48
N LEU A 164 19.74 -0.03 6.66
CA LEU A 164 18.51 0.61 7.11
C LEU A 164 17.82 -0.22 8.18
N LEU A 165 17.64 -1.52 7.95
CA LEU A 165 17.08 -2.45 8.95
C LEU A 165 17.85 -2.41 10.28
N THR A 166 19.18 -2.36 10.20
CA THR A 166 20.04 -2.26 11.40
C THR A 166 19.82 -0.95 12.16
N LEU A 167 19.73 0.18 11.44
CA LEU A 167 19.44 1.49 12.02
C LEU A 167 18.05 1.57 12.65
N GLU A 168 17.05 0.99 11.99
CA GLU A 168 15.68 0.91 12.49
C GLU A 168 15.59 0.10 13.78
N HIS A 169 16.17 -1.11 13.79
CA HIS A 169 16.23 -1.91 15.01
C HIS A 169 16.95 -1.20 16.15
N ALA A 170 18.07 -0.54 15.85
CA ALA A 170 18.81 0.23 16.86
C ALA A 170 17.99 1.42 17.38
N GLY A 171 17.28 2.15 16.49
CA GLY A 171 16.55 3.36 16.83
C GLY A 171 15.16 3.12 17.42
N PHE A 172 14.37 2.24 16.80
CA PHE A 172 12.97 2.03 17.13
C PHE A 172 12.69 0.70 17.84
N GLY A 173 13.64 -0.22 17.86
CA GLY A 173 13.43 -1.59 18.36
C GLY A 173 12.63 -2.48 17.43
N VAL A 174 12.22 -1.99 16.26
CA VAL A 174 11.45 -2.68 15.24
C VAL A 174 11.89 -2.19 13.86
N SER A 175 11.79 -3.04 12.85
CA SER A 175 12.13 -2.73 11.47
C SER A 175 10.89 -2.56 10.59
N HIS A 176 11.07 -1.90 9.44
CA HIS A 176 9.97 -1.65 8.51
C HIS A 176 9.37 -2.92 7.92
N ASP A 177 10.14 -3.97 7.69
CA ASP A 177 9.67 -5.27 7.20
C ASP A 177 8.74 -5.95 8.21
N ALA A 178 9.07 -5.92 9.51
CA ALA A 178 8.23 -6.44 10.58
C ALA A 178 6.88 -5.67 10.67
N LEU A 179 6.92 -4.34 10.54
CA LEU A 179 5.72 -3.50 10.52
C LEU A 179 4.88 -3.73 9.26
N GLY A 180 5.52 -3.86 8.09
CA GLY A 180 4.86 -4.19 6.83
C GLY A 180 4.16 -5.55 6.89
N ALA A 181 4.82 -6.57 7.44
CA ALA A 181 4.23 -7.89 7.65
C ALA A 181 3.04 -7.86 8.63
N ALA A 182 3.09 -7.03 9.67
CA ALA A 182 1.96 -6.82 10.58
C ALA A 182 0.78 -6.14 9.88
N GLY A 183 1.04 -5.15 9.01
CA GLY A 183 0.04 -4.46 8.18
C GLY A 183 -0.64 -5.42 7.20
N ALA A 184 0.14 -6.25 6.50
CA ALA A 184 -0.37 -7.25 5.56
C ALA A 184 -1.31 -8.26 6.24
N ARG A 185 -0.97 -8.76 7.44
CA ARG A 185 -1.83 -9.66 8.22
C ARG A 185 -3.15 -9.03 8.62
N ARG A 186 -3.16 -7.74 8.96
CA ARG A 186 -4.40 -7.01 9.28
C ARG A 186 -5.28 -6.80 8.04
N ALA A 187 -4.66 -6.58 6.87
CA ALA A 187 -5.35 -6.38 5.60
C ALA A 187 -5.96 -7.68 5.05
N GLY A 188 -5.30 -8.83 5.27
CA GLY A 188 -5.72 -10.14 4.74
C GLY A 188 -6.90 -10.78 5.46
N GLY A 189 -7.47 -10.15 6.51
CA GLY A 189 -8.55 -10.74 7.30
C GLY A 189 -8.07 -11.94 8.15
N ARG A 190 -8.63 -12.09 9.35
CA ARG A 190 -8.38 -13.30 10.16
C ARG A 190 -9.10 -14.48 9.50
N HIS A 191 -8.36 -15.46 9.05
CA HIS A 191 -8.83 -16.83 8.96
C HIS A 191 -8.59 -17.55 10.28
#